data_07418996e010f58aae7674d046892899
#
_entry.id   07418996e010f58aae7674d046892899
#
_cell.length_a   1.000
_cell.length_b   1.000
_cell.length_c   1.000
_cell.angle_alpha   90.00
_cell.angle_beta   90.00
_cell.angle_gamma   90.00
#
_symmetry.space_group_name_H-M   'P 1'
#
loop_
_entity.id
_entity.type
_entity.pdbx_description
1 polymer ?
#
loop_
_entity_poly.entity_id
_entity_poly.type
_entity_poly.pdbx_seq_one_letter_code
_entity_poly.pdbx_strand_id
1 'polypeptide(L)'
;YSWIYTNEFVRDIPLAVVDMSHSQTSREFLRRLDATQEVKVAYNCDNMKEARELSGKQKTRGIIYIPADFDIKINRGEQAQVSVYCDMALMLTYKNILLASQSVALDMGKDMMIHSSGAMTAHDEEVTTTPVIIDEVQLFNPTGGYGNSLIPAVLIIIIQQTLLLGIGLTSGSDRDKQRLGNIGIQDGRHVFYRFIGKAAAFIMLFLPLSMYICMAVPQFFSFTAIARHSDLMYLIFPYVM
;
A
#
# COMPACT_ATOMS: atom_id res chain seq x y z
N TYR A 1 5.60 0.52 -14.64
CA TYR A 1 5.30 0.25 -13.22
C TYR A 1 4.74 1.51 -12.53
N SER A 2 5.40 2.64 -12.63
CA SER A 2 4.98 3.89 -11.95
C SER A 2 3.55 4.32 -12.32
N TRP A 3 3.11 4.09 -13.54
CA TRP A 3 1.76 4.45 -14.01
C TRP A 3 0.64 3.60 -13.36
N ILE A 4 0.93 2.38 -12.96
CA ILE A 4 -0.03 1.49 -12.30
C ILE A 4 -0.32 1.96 -10.87
N TYR A 5 0.65 2.61 -10.23
CA TYR A 5 0.56 3.08 -8.84
C TYR A 5 0.23 4.58 -8.71
N THR A 6 -0.14 5.26 -9.80
CA THR A 6 -0.54 6.67 -9.76
C THR A 6 -1.83 6.90 -8.98
N ASN A 7 -2.74 5.88 -8.96
CA ASN A 7 -3.92 5.86 -8.09
C ASN A 7 -3.60 5.07 -6.81
N GLU A 8 -2.91 5.70 -5.88
CA GLU A 8 -2.51 5.09 -4.60
C GLU A 8 -3.68 4.77 -3.66
N PHE A 9 -4.82 5.40 -3.88
CA PHE A 9 -6.02 5.22 -3.07
C PHE A 9 -6.98 4.27 -3.78
N VAL A 10 -7.17 3.09 -3.19
CA VAL A 10 -8.29 2.22 -3.57
C VAL A 10 -9.55 2.85 -2.97
N ARG A 11 -10.41 3.40 -3.83
CA ARG A 11 -11.69 4.02 -3.45
C ARG A 11 -12.82 3.08 -3.85
N ASP A 12 -13.98 3.28 -3.22
CA ASP A 12 -15.21 2.55 -3.56
C ASP A 12 -15.04 1.03 -3.54
N ILE A 13 -14.36 0.49 -2.52
CA ILE A 13 -14.20 -0.97 -2.39
C ILE A 13 -15.58 -1.59 -2.16
N PRO A 14 -16.05 -2.48 -3.07
CA PRO A 14 -17.39 -3.07 -2.94
C PRO A 14 -17.47 -4.02 -1.75
N LEU A 15 -18.38 -3.76 -0.84
CA LEU A 15 -18.69 -4.58 0.33
C LEU A 15 -20.05 -5.26 0.18
N ALA A 16 -20.18 -6.47 0.73
CA ALA A 16 -21.44 -7.10 1.06
C ALA A 16 -21.74 -6.87 2.53
N VAL A 17 -23.00 -6.63 2.84
CA VAL A 17 -23.49 -6.43 4.20
C VAL A 17 -24.52 -7.50 4.54
N VAL A 18 -24.40 -8.09 5.73
CA VAL A 18 -25.38 -8.97 6.31
C VAL A 18 -25.82 -8.34 7.65
N ASP A 19 -26.94 -7.65 7.62
CA ASP A 19 -27.51 -7.00 8.80
C ASP A 19 -28.64 -7.87 9.38
N MET A 20 -28.36 -8.51 10.52
CA MET A 20 -29.33 -9.32 11.24
C MET A 20 -30.09 -8.52 12.31
N SER A 21 -29.62 -7.29 12.61
CA SER A 21 -30.27 -6.42 13.61
C SER A 21 -31.44 -5.64 13.04
N HIS A 22 -31.36 -5.23 11.77
CA HIS A 22 -32.35 -4.40 11.08
C HIS A 22 -32.78 -3.15 11.87
N SER A 23 -31.92 -2.67 12.79
CA SER A 23 -32.19 -1.56 13.69
C SER A 23 -31.93 -0.21 13.05
N GLN A 24 -32.31 0.86 13.72
CA GLN A 24 -31.95 2.23 13.31
C GLN A 24 -30.44 2.45 13.44
N THR A 25 -29.85 1.92 14.49
CA THR A 25 -28.43 2.03 14.81
C THR A 25 -27.55 1.28 13.78
N SER A 26 -27.98 0.08 13.35
CA SER A 26 -27.26 -0.65 12.30
C SER A 26 -27.30 0.06 10.96
N ARG A 27 -28.45 0.64 10.60
CA ARG A 27 -28.59 1.46 9.37
C ARG A 27 -27.74 2.72 9.40
N GLU A 28 -27.63 3.36 10.54
CA GLU A 28 -26.78 4.53 10.71
C GLU A 28 -25.30 4.16 10.57
N PHE A 29 -24.87 3.05 11.16
CA PHE A 29 -23.51 2.50 10.98
C PHE A 29 -23.20 2.26 9.49
N LEU A 30 -24.10 1.59 8.78
CA LEU A 30 -23.92 1.29 7.36
C LEU A 30 -23.94 2.54 6.49
N ARG A 31 -24.78 3.53 6.82
CA ARG A 31 -24.83 4.81 6.12
C ARG A 31 -23.53 5.60 6.28
N ARG A 32 -22.98 5.65 7.50
CA ARG A 32 -21.68 6.29 7.75
C ARG A 32 -20.54 5.55 7.06
N LEU A 33 -20.60 4.22 7.05
CA LEU A 33 -19.61 3.40 6.37
C LEU A 33 -19.63 3.63 4.85
N ASP A 34 -20.81 3.68 4.24
CA ASP A 34 -20.96 3.97 2.81
C ASP A 34 -20.57 5.41 2.44
N ALA A 35 -20.59 6.32 3.40
CA ALA A 35 -20.15 7.70 3.22
C ALA A 35 -18.63 7.87 3.26
N THR A 36 -17.87 6.84 3.66
CA THR A 36 -16.41 6.89 3.63
C THR A 36 -15.89 6.79 2.18
N GLN A 37 -14.70 7.34 1.92
CA GLN A 37 -14.12 7.32 0.57
C GLN A 37 -13.56 5.96 0.18
N GLU A 38 -13.24 5.12 1.15
CA GLU A 38 -12.52 3.86 0.99
C GLU A 38 -13.43 2.72 0.57
N VAL A 39 -14.66 2.70 1.05
CA VAL A 39 -15.57 1.56 0.91
C VAL A 39 -16.94 1.97 0.40
N LYS A 40 -17.61 1.05 -0.27
CA LYS A 40 -18.96 1.23 -0.79
C LYS A 40 -19.81 0.01 -0.47
N VAL A 41 -20.95 0.22 0.15
CA VAL A 41 -21.95 -0.83 0.39
C VAL A 41 -22.65 -1.17 -0.93
N ALA A 42 -22.15 -2.19 -1.63
CA ALA A 42 -22.63 -2.57 -2.96
C ALA A 42 -23.76 -3.58 -2.92
N TYR A 43 -23.78 -4.47 -1.90
CA TYR A 43 -24.74 -5.57 -1.80
C TYR A 43 -25.24 -5.72 -0.36
N ASN A 44 -26.57 -5.75 -0.21
CA ASN A 44 -27.21 -6.16 1.03
C ASN A 44 -27.68 -7.60 0.87
N CYS A 45 -27.23 -8.48 1.75
CA CYS A 45 -27.50 -9.91 1.72
C CYS A 45 -28.32 -10.31 2.94
N ASP A 46 -29.28 -11.20 2.76
CA ASP A 46 -30.11 -11.69 3.87
C ASP A 46 -29.37 -12.69 4.74
N ASN A 47 -28.33 -13.33 4.21
CA ASN A 47 -27.59 -14.33 4.95
C ASN A 47 -26.09 -14.37 4.54
N MET A 48 -25.28 -14.94 5.45
CA MET A 48 -23.84 -15.08 5.26
C MET A 48 -23.46 -15.99 4.07
N LYS A 49 -24.35 -16.93 3.67
CA LYS A 49 -24.07 -17.83 2.55
C LYS A 49 -24.07 -17.07 1.24
N GLU A 50 -25.04 -16.21 1.03
CA GLU A 50 -25.13 -15.32 -0.16
C GLU A 50 -23.93 -14.37 -0.23
N ALA A 51 -23.57 -13.73 0.90
CA ALA A 51 -22.42 -12.84 0.95
C ALA A 51 -21.11 -13.57 0.58
N ARG A 52 -20.93 -14.81 1.07
CA ARG A 52 -19.77 -15.64 0.71
C ARG A 52 -19.76 -16.03 -0.76
N GLU A 53 -20.89 -16.29 -1.37
CA GLU A 53 -20.98 -16.58 -2.82
C GLU A 53 -20.60 -15.37 -3.65
N LEU A 54 -21.01 -14.17 -3.25
CA LEU A 54 -20.61 -12.92 -3.92
C LEU A 54 -19.10 -12.67 -3.79
N SER A 55 -18.54 -12.92 -2.62
CA SER A 55 -17.10 -12.83 -2.39
C SER A 55 -16.32 -13.88 -3.19
N GLY A 56 -16.81 -15.12 -3.26
CA GLY A 56 -16.21 -16.17 -4.09
C GLY A 56 -16.24 -15.86 -5.60
N LYS A 57 -17.24 -15.13 -6.06
CA LYS A 57 -17.32 -14.59 -7.43
C LYS A 57 -16.53 -13.30 -7.63
N GLN A 58 -15.77 -12.87 -6.64
CA GLN A 58 -14.99 -11.62 -6.62
C GLN A 58 -15.80 -10.34 -6.88
N LYS A 59 -17.10 -10.37 -6.66
CA LYS A 59 -17.98 -9.20 -6.78
C LYS A 59 -17.84 -8.25 -5.59
N THR A 60 -17.46 -8.79 -4.42
CA THR A 60 -17.19 -8.04 -3.20
C THR A 60 -15.80 -8.38 -2.67
N ARG A 61 -15.18 -7.43 -1.98
CA ARG A 61 -13.84 -7.57 -1.41
C ARG A 61 -13.86 -7.78 0.10
N GLY A 62 -15.03 -7.57 0.72
CA GLY A 62 -15.23 -7.77 2.14
C GLY A 62 -16.71 -7.97 2.44
N ILE A 63 -16.96 -8.51 3.64
CA ILE A 63 -18.32 -8.74 4.17
C ILE A 63 -18.37 -8.13 5.55
N ILE A 64 -19.37 -7.29 5.80
CA ILE A 64 -19.70 -6.75 7.12
C ILE A 64 -20.87 -7.55 7.66
N TYR A 65 -20.71 -8.12 8.85
CA TYR A 65 -21.78 -8.85 9.54
C TYR A 65 -22.15 -8.13 10.84
N ILE A 66 -23.41 -7.75 10.95
CA ILE A 66 -23.99 -7.10 12.13
C ILE A 66 -24.94 -8.11 12.79
N PRO A 67 -24.65 -8.55 14.03
CA PRO A 67 -25.48 -9.52 14.73
C PRO A 67 -26.81 -8.94 15.20
N ALA A 68 -27.79 -9.79 15.47
CA ALA A 68 -29.14 -9.39 15.86
C ALA A 68 -29.20 -8.66 17.22
N ASP A 69 -28.23 -8.91 18.10
CA ASP A 69 -28.14 -8.30 19.44
C ASP A 69 -27.42 -6.94 19.45
N PHE A 70 -26.99 -6.44 18.29
CA PHE A 70 -26.20 -5.21 18.13
C PHE A 70 -26.85 -4.01 18.81
N ASP A 71 -28.11 -3.71 18.48
CA ASP A 71 -28.84 -2.57 19.03
C ASP A 71 -29.15 -2.74 20.53
N ILE A 72 -29.47 -3.97 20.95
CA ILE A 72 -29.77 -4.29 22.35
C ILE A 72 -28.55 -4.01 23.23
N LYS A 73 -27.37 -4.44 22.80
CA LYS A 73 -26.12 -4.19 23.53
C LYS A 73 -25.77 -2.72 23.62
N ILE A 74 -25.91 -2.00 22.52
CA ILE A 74 -25.68 -0.55 22.48
C ILE A 74 -26.60 0.17 23.46
N ASN A 75 -27.90 -0.11 23.42
CA ASN A 75 -28.88 0.52 24.30
C ASN A 75 -28.68 0.18 25.79
N ARG A 76 -28.01 -0.93 26.09
CA ARG A 76 -27.62 -1.29 27.45
C ARG A 76 -26.28 -0.70 27.90
N GLY A 77 -25.57 0.03 27.03
CA GLY A 77 -24.21 0.49 27.30
C GLY A 77 -23.17 -0.65 27.31
N GLU A 78 -23.51 -1.80 26.74
CA GLU A 78 -22.60 -2.93 26.60
C GLU A 78 -21.82 -2.85 25.28
N GLN A 79 -20.66 -3.52 25.21
CA GLN A 79 -19.85 -3.56 24.02
C GLN A 79 -20.53 -4.37 22.90
N ALA A 80 -20.94 -3.71 21.83
CA ALA A 80 -21.46 -4.34 20.63
C ALA A 80 -20.33 -4.73 19.69
N GLN A 81 -20.49 -5.82 18.95
CA GLN A 81 -19.48 -6.35 18.06
C GLN A 81 -19.99 -6.37 16.61
N VAL A 82 -19.21 -5.83 15.70
CA VAL A 82 -19.39 -5.98 14.24
C VAL A 82 -18.25 -6.82 13.71
N SER A 83 -18.58 -7.86 12.92
CA SER A 83 -17.57 -8.73 12.33
C SER A 83 -17.24 -8.32 10.89
N VAL A 84 -15.98 -8.16 10.61
CA VAL A 84 -15.46 -7.79 9.28
C VAL A 84 -14.70 -8.98 8.70
N TYR A 85 -15.17 -9.50 7.58
CA TYR A 85 -14.54 -10.60 6.85
C TYR A 85 -13.92 -10.04 5.58
N CYS A 86 -12.62 -10.17 5.41
CA CYS A 86 -11.89 -9.66 4.25
C CYS A 86 -10.93 -10.70 3.70
N ASP A 87 -10.67 -10.61 2.41
CA ASP A 87 -9.60 -11.39 1.77
C ASP A 87 -8.25 -10.72 2.06
N MET A 88 -7.40 -11.41 2.81
CA MET A 88 -6.06 -10.93 3.17
C MET A 88 -5.05 -11.02 2.02
N ALA A 89 -5.39 -11.67 0.91
CA ALA A 89 -4.53 -11.71 -0.27
C ALA A 89 -4.27 -10.31 -0.84
N LEU A 90 -5.23 -9.39 -0.65
CA LEU A 90 -5.14 -7.98 -1.04
C LEU A 90 -4.93 -7.10 0.21
N MET A 91 -3.73 -7.05 0.71
CA MET A 91 -3.36 -6.36 1.95
C MET A 91 -3.87 -4.90 2.01
N LEU A 92 -3.78 -4.16 0.91
CA LEU A 92 -4.22 -2.76 0.86
C LEU A 92 -5.74 -2.64 1.01
N THR A 93 -6.48 -3.49 0.31
CA THR A 93 -7.94 -3.56 0.39
C THR A 93 -8.41 -3.92 1.80
N TYR A 94 -7.78 -4.95 2.40
CA TYR A 94 -8.05 -5.34 3.78
C TYR A 94 -7.84 -4.18 4.76
N LYS A 95 -6.67 -3.51 4.67
CA LYS A 95 -6.32 -2.40 5.55
C LYS A 95 -7.35 -1.26 5.45
N ASN A 96 -7.75 -0.89 4.24
CA ASN A 96 -8.71 0.20 4.02
C ASN A 96 -10.10 -0.15 4.58
N ILE A 97 -10.60 -1.37 4.36
CA ILE A 97 -11.89 -1.81 4.92
C ILE A 97 -11.85 -1.79 6.45
N LEU A 98 -10.76 -2.29 7.05
CA LEU A 98 -10.61 -2.34 8.48
C LEU A 98 -10.57 -0.94 9.09
N LEU A 99 -9.75 -0.04 8.54
CA LEU A 99 -9.62 1.34 9.02
C LEU A 99 -10.94 2.12 8.87
N ALA A 100 -11.63 2.00 7.74
CA ALA A 100 -12.94 2.61 7.53
C ALA A 100 -13.96 2.11 8.56
N SER A 101 -14.01 0.80 8.79
CA SER A 101 -14.92 0.21 9.79
C SER A 101 -14.60 0.66 11.22
N GLN A 102 -13.31 0.75 11.57
CA GLN A 102 -12.88 1.21 12.88
C GLN A 102 -13.17 2.71 13.09
N SER A 103 -12.91 3.55 12.09
CA SER A 103 -13.18 4.98 12.19
C SER A 103 -14.67 5.27 12.42
N VAL A 104 -15.55 4.58 11.69
CA VAL A 104 -17.00 4.71 11.86
C VAL A 104 -17.44 4.19 13.23
N ALA A 105 -16.90 3.07 13.71
CA ALA A 105 -17.22 2.55 15.03
C ALA A 105 -16.80 3.49 16.16
N LEU A 106 -15.62 4.10 16.05
CA LEU A 106 -15.13 5.11 17.00
C LEU A 106 -15.99 6.38 16.99
N ASP A 107 -16.38 6.86 15.82
CA ASP A 107 -17.21 8.03 15.65
C ASP A 107 -18.60 7.84 16.28
N MET A 108 -19.23 6.69 16.00
CA MET A 108 -20.49 6.33 16.66
C MET A 108 -20.35 6.18 18.17
N GLY A 109 -19.25 5.60 18.63
CA GLY A 109 -18.97 5.49 20.07
C GLY A 109 -18.89 6.83 20.77
N LYS A 110 -18.26 7.84 20.13
CA LYS A 110 -18.20 9.22 20.62
C LYS A 110 -19.59 9.83 20.71
N ASP A 111 -20.38 9.76 19.64
CA ASP A 111 -21.74 10.31 19.63
C ASP A 111 -22.61 9.71 20.75
N MET A 112 -22.47 8.40 21.02
CA MET A 112 -23.21 7.74 22.10
C MET A 112 -22.75 8.23 23.48
N MET A 113 -21.45 8.45 23.69
CA MET A 113 -20.94 9.02 24.95
C MET A 113 -21.51 10.42 25.20
N ILE A 114 -21.53 11.25 24.16
CA ILE A 114 -22.07 12.61 24.23
C ILE A 114 -23.54 12.58 24.62
N HIS A 115 -24.34 11.77 23.96
CA HIS A 115 -25.76 11.64 24.24
C HIS A 115 -26.06 11.08 25.64
N SER A 116 -25.18 10.24 26.19
CA SER A 116 -25.35 9.66 27.54
C SER A 116 -24.91 10.62 28.66
N SER A 117 -24.00 11.56 28.38
CA SER A 117 -23.39 12.44 29.40
C SER A 117 -24.24 13.66 29.77
N GLY A 118 -25.38 13.90 29.08
CA GLY A 118 -26.20 15.08 29.28
C GLY A 118 -25.60 16.34 28.67
N ALA A 119 -26.31 17.47 28.72
CA ALA A 119 -25.93 18.71 28.06
C ALA A 119 -24.57 19.25 28.52
N MET A 120 -23.51 18.85 27.84
CA MET A 120 -22.18 19.43 27.91
C MET A 120 -22.05 20.59 26.92
N THR A 121 -21.19 21.55 27.24
CA THR A 121 -20.80 22.56 26.26
C THR A 121 -19.96 21.94 25.17
N ALA A 122 -19.98 22.52 23.96
CA ALA A 122 -19.20 22.00 22.82
C ALA A 122 -17.69 21.80 23.15
N HIS A 123 -17.16 22.61 24.08
CA HIS A 123 -15.79 22.50 24.56
C HIS A 123 -15.59 21.30 25.51
N ASP A 124 -16.53 21.04 26.41
CA ASP A 124 -16.48 19.89 27.32
C ASP A 124 -16.66 18.58 26.55
N GLU A 125 -17.44 18.60 25.49
CA GLU A 125 -17.64 17.52 24.54
C GLU A 125 -16.33 17.16 23.85
N GLU A 126 -15.61 18.14 23.30
CA GLU A 126 -14.32 17.97 22.64
C GLU A 126 -13.24 17.40 23.58
N VAL A 127 -13.15 17.94 24.80
CA VAL A 127 -12.19 17.47 25.82
C VAL A 127 -12.52 16.07 26.33
N THR A 128 -13.79 15.71 26.46
CA THR A 128 -14.21 14.40 26.97
C THR A 128 -14.06 13.30 25.91
N THR A 129 -14.33 13.62 24.66
CA THR A 129 -14.23 12.64 23.55
C THR A 129 -12.82 12.47 23.01
N THR A 130 -12.01 13.53 23.06
CA THR A 130 -10.60 13.50 22.62
C THR A 130 -9.70 14.24 23.62
N PRO A 131 -9.47 13.65 24.82
CA PRO A 131 -8.66 14.30 25.87
C PRO A 131 -7.20 14.51 25.46
N VAL A 132 -6.74 13.79 24.43
CA VAL A 132 -5.40 13.93 23.86
C VAL A 132 -5.55 14.00 22.34
N ILE A 133 -5.26 15.15 21.76
CA ILE A 133 -5.14 15.30 20.31
C ILE A 133 -3.75 14.79 19.94
N ILE A 134 -3.71 13.71 19.18
CA ILE A 134 -2.47 13.20 18.57
C ILE A 134 -2.32 13.93 17.24
N ASP A 135 -1.42 14.89 17.17
CA ASP A 135 -1.01 15.51 15.91
C ASP A 135 -0.04 14.54 15.21
N GLU A 136 -0.58 13.74 14.31
CA GLU A 136 0.18 12.78 13.53
C GLU A 136 0.87 13.49 12.36
N VAL A 137 2.09 13.94 12.58
CA VAL A 137 2.93 14.48 11.51
C VAL A 137 3.71 13.33 10.87
N GLN A 138 3.27 12.88 9.72
CA GLN A 138 3.98 11.88 8.93
C GLN A 138 5.24 12.50 8.32
N LEU A 139 6.40 12.26 8.92
CA LEU A 139 7.70 12.76 8.45
C LEU A 139 8.14 12.11 7.14
N PHE A 140 7.76 10.86 6.95
CA PHE A 140 8.12 10.04 5.78
C PHE A 140 6.84 9.46 5.17
N ASN A 141 6.64 9.62 3.87
CA ASN A 141 5.47 9.19 3.15
C ASN A 141 4.14 9.81 3.67
N PRO A 142 3.96 11.13 3.53
CA PRO A 142 2.79 11.85 4.06
C PRO A 142 1.46 11.38 3.46
N THR A 143 1.48 10.74 2.30
CA THR A 143 0.28 10.17 1.68
C THR A 143 -0.07 8.77 2.20
N GLY A 144 0.81 8.14 2.99
CA GLY A 144 0.63 6.76 3.45
C GLY A 144 0.59 5.72 2.34
N GLY A 145 0.86 6.13 1.09
CA GLY A 145 0.72 5.30 -0.10
C GLY A 145 1.85 4.30 -0.30
N TYR A 146 1.52 3.14 -0.83
CA TYR A 146 2.50 2.11 -1.19
C TYR A 146 3.42 2.55 -2.33
N GLY A 147 2.96 3.43 -3.21
CA GLY A 147 3.74 3.94 -4.31
C GLY A 147 5.02 4.63 -3.85
N ASN A 148 4.92 5.52 -2.89
CA ASN A 148 6.07 6.24 -2.34
C ASN A 148 7.11 5.33 -1.67
N SER A 149 6.68 4.21 -1.10
CA SER A 149 7.55 3.27 -0.38
C SER A 149 8.09 2.16 -1.29
N LEU A 150 7.22 1.54 -2.09
CA LEU A 150 7.53 0.34 -2.84
C LEU A 150 8.20 0.62 -4.20
N ILE A 151 7.77 1.69 -4.91
CA ILE A 151 8.27 1.96 -6.26
C ILE A 151 9.78 2.21 -6.29
N PRO A 152 10.38 3.04 -5.41
CA PRO A 152 11.82 3.24 -5.40
C PRO A 152 12.58 1.93 -5.18
N ALA A 153 12.13 1.08 -4.26
CA ALA A 153 12.75 -0.21 -3.98
C ALA A 153 12.68 -1.15 -5.19
N VAL A 154 11.53 -1.25 -5.85
CA VAL A 154 11.34 -2.09 -7.05
C VAL A 154 12.20 -1.58 -8.21
N LEU A 155 12.29 -0.28 -8.42
CA LEU A 155 13.12 0.29 -9.48
C LEU A 155 14.61 -0.03 -9.28
N ILE A 156 15.11 0.04 -8.05
CA ILE A 156 16.48 -0.35 -7.70
C ILE A 156 16.72 -1.84 -8.04
N ILE A 157 15.79 -2.72 -7.64
CA ILE A 157 15.88 -4.16 -7.93
C ILE A 157 15.89 -4.42 -9.43
N ILE A 158 15.07 -3.72 -10.22
CA ILE A 158 15.04 -3.86 -11.69
C ILE A 158 16.39 -3.46 -12.30
N ILE A 159 16.99 -2.36 -11.86
CA ILE A 159 18.33 -1.95 -12.32
C ILE A 159 19.34 -3.04 -12.02
N GLN A 160 19.34 -3.55 -10.78
CA GLN A 160 20.26 -4.63 -10.36
C GLN A 160 20.09 -5.89 -11.20
N GLN A 161 18.87 -6.35 -11.39
CA GLN A 161 18.57 -7.55 -12.18
C GLN A 161 19.02 -7.38 -13.64
N THR A 162 18.78 -6.22 -14.23
CA THR A 162 19.17 -5.91 -15.60
C THR A 162 20.69 -5.85 -15.75
N LEU A 163 21.40 -5.27 -14.77
CA LEU A 163 22.85 -5.24 -14.73
C LEU A 163 23.44 -6.64 -14.64
N LEU A 164 22.96 -7.47 -13.71
CA LEU A 164 23.41 -8.86 -13.56
C LEU A 164 23.16 -9.70 -14.81
N LEU A 165 22.01 -9.56 -15.44
CA LEU A 165 21.67 -10.21 -16.71
C LEU A 165 22.61 -9.75 -17.83
N GLY A 166 22.89 -8.47 -17.94
CA GLY A 166 23.81 -7.90 -18.92
C GLY A 166 25.23 -8.44 -18.77
N ILE A 167 25.72 -8.48 -17.53
CA ILE A 167 27.07 -9.07 -17.22
C ILE A 167 27.09 -10.57 -17.54
N GLY A 168 26.05 -11.30 -17.17
CA GLY A 168 25.94 -12.73 -17.44
C GLY A 168 25.94 -13.07 -18.93
N LEU A 169 25.12 -12.37 -19.72
CA LEU A 169 25.02 -12.56 -21.16
C LEU A 169 26.32 -12.21 -21.89
N THR A 170 26.96 -11.09 -21.53
CA THR A 170 28.24 -10.70 -22.15
C THR A 170 29.37 -11.64 -21.80
N SER A 171 29.40 -12.15 -20.56
CA SER A 171 30.40 -13.14 -20.13
C SER A 171 30.17 -14.49 -20.78
N GLY A 172 28.92 -14.91 -20.93
CA GLY A 172 28.56 -16.16 -21.65
C GLY A 172 28.94 -16.12 -23.13
N SER A 173 28.58 -15.01 -23.81
CA SER A 173 28.93 -14.82 -25.22
C SER A 173 30.44 -14.82 -25.48
N ASP A 174 31.23 -14.27 -24.58
CA ASP A 174 32.70 -14.30 -24.70
C ASP A 174 33.25 -15.71 -24.52
N ARG A 175 32.68 -16.51 -23.63
CA ARG A 175 33.08 -17.89 -23.40
C ARG A 175 32.79 -18.76 -24.63
N ASP A 176 31.67 -18.52 -25.30
CA ASP A 176 31.31 -19.21 -26.53
C ASP A 176 32.25 -18.82 -27.69
N LYS A 177 32.60 -17.53 -27.80
CA LYS A 177 33.57 -17.06 -28.79
C LYS A 177 34.98 -17.64 -28.57
N GLN A 178 35.39 -17.81 -27.31
CA GLN A 178 36.66 -18.50 -26.99
C GLN A 178 36.62 -19.99 -27.34
N ARG A 179 35.50 -20.68 -27.07
CA ARG A 179 35.30 -22.07 -27.44
C ARG A 179 35.33 -22.30 -28.94
N LEU A 180 34.81 -21.40 -29.72
CA LEU A 180 34.78 -21.45 -31.17
C LEU A 180 36.14 -21.05 -31.81
N GLY A 181 37.19 -20.83 -31.01
CA GLY A 181 38.52 -20.50 -31.53
C GLY A 181 38.64 -19.09 -32.14
N ASN A 182 37.60 -18.27 -32.09
CA ASN A 182 37.61 -16.93 -32.66
C ASN A 182 38.43 -15.90 -31.85
N ILE A 183 38.84 -16.30 -30.63
CA ILE A 183 39.68 -15.45 -29.78
C ILE A 183 40.81 -16.34 -29.27
N GLY A 184 42.04 -16.07 -29.71
CA GLY A 184 43.23 -16.77 -29.28
C GLY A 184 43.47 -16.71 -27.77
N ILE A 185 44.28 -17.64 -27.25
CA ILE A 185 44.72 -17.64 -25.83
C ILE A 185 45.43 -16.32 -25.59
N GLN A 186 44.85 -15.49 -24.73
CA GLN A 186 45.39 -14.15 -24.45
C GLN A 186 46.21 -14.16 -23.16
N ASP A 187 47.33 -13.45 -23.17
CA ASP A 187 48.10 -13.15 -21.98
C ASP A 187 47.23 -12.50 -20.87
N GLY A 188 47.53 -12.78 -19.63
CA GLY A 188 46.77 -12.29 -18.47
C GLY A 188 46.55 -10.76 -18.48
N ARG A 189 47.46 -9.97 -19.07
CA ARG A 189 47.29 -8.52 -19.27
C ARG A 189 46.11 -8.17 -20.16
N HIS A 190 45.92 -8.88 -21.24
CA HIS A 190 44.80 -8.65 -22.17
C HIS A 190 43.46 -9.02 -21.55
N VAL A 191 43.43 -10.03 -20.69
CA VAL A 191 42.22 -10.41 -19.94
C VAL A 191 41.81 -9.28 -18.95
N PHE A 192 42.78 -8.72 -18.25
CA PHE A 192 42.55 -7.61 -17.30
C PHE A 192 42.02 -6.36 -18.00
N TYR A 193 42.63 -5.92 -19.11
CA TYR A 193 42.14 -4.76 -19.87
C TYR A 193 40.74 -4.98 -20.44
N ARG A 194 40.42 -6.19 -20.86
CA ARG A 194 39.05 -6.53 -21.31
C ARG A 194 38.04 -6.47 -20.17
N PHE A 195 38.41 -6.96 -18.99
CA PHE A 195 37.58 -6.86 -17.82
C PHE A 195 37.30 -5.40 -17.43
N ILE A 196 38.34 -4.56 -17.36
CA ILE A 196 38.18 -3.12 -17.06
C ILE A 196 37.37 -2.43 -18.15
N GLY A 197 37.61 -2.72 -19.42
CA GLY A 197 36.85 -2.14 -20.52
C GLY A 197 35.36 -2.46 -20.46
N LYS A 198 35.01 -3.70 -20.11
CA LYS A 198 33.61 -4.10 -19.90
C LYS A 198 32.98 -3.42 -18.68
N ALA A 199 33.71 -3.43 -17.57
CA ALA A 199 33.25 -2.75 -16.35
C ALA A 199 32.98 -1.27 -16.62
N ALA A 200 33.91 -0.59 -17.29
CA ALA A 200 33.76 0.81 -17.68
C ALA A 200 32.55 1.03 -18.61
N ALA A 201 32.30 0.13 -19.56
CA ALA A 201 31.15 0.22 -20.45
C ALA A 201 29.82 0.05 -19.67
N PHE A 202 29.74 -0.90 -18.74
CA PHE A 202 28.57 -1.05 -17.87
C PHE A 202 28.35 0.15 -16.96
N ILE A 203 29.40 0.68 -16.35
CA ILE A 203 29.31 1.89 -15.51
C ILE A 203 28.83 3.07 -16.37
N MET A 204 29.41 3.27 -17.55
CA MET A 204 29.01 4.37 -18.44
C MET A 204 27.55 4.29 -18.89
N LEU A 205 26.99 3.07 -19.00
CA LEU A 205 25.60 2.86 -19.41
C LEU A 205 24.62 2.89 -18.23
N PHE A 206 24.96 2.23 -17.13
CA PHE A 206 24.03 2.07 -16.01
C PHE A 206 24.05 3.25 -15.03
N LEU A 207 25.15 4.00 -14.93
CA LEU A 207 25.22 5.16 -14.05
C LEU A 207 24.24 6.27 -14.48
N PRO A 208 24.20 6.74 -15.75
CA PRO A 208 23.21 7.73 -16.17
C PRO A 208 21.78 7.17 -16.13
N LEU A 209 21.58 5.89 -16.41
CA LEU A 209 20.27 5.25 -16.34
C LEU A 209 19.75 5.21 -14.91
N SER A 210 20.58 4.81 -13.94
CA SER A 210 20.23 4.79 -12.53
C SER A 210 19.99 6.19 -11.97
N MET A 211 20.80 7.17 -12.40
CA MET A 211 20.60 8.57 -12.04
C MET A 211 19.28 9.11 -12.59
N TYR A 212 18.93 8.79 -13.83
CA TYR A 212 17.65 9.15 -14.42
C TYR A 212 16.49 8.54 -13.65
N ILE A 213 16.53 7.23 -13.36
CA ILE A 213 15.45 6.53 -12.64
C ILE A 213 15.30 7.06 -11.21
N CYS A 214 16.39 7.30 -10.50
CA CYS A 214 16.32 7.77 -9.11
C CYS A 214 16.01 9.25 -8.95
N MET A 215 16.32 10.09 -9.96
CA MET A 215 16.07 11.54 -9.87
C MET A 215 14.83 11.98 -10.66
N ALA A 216 14.67 11.54 -11.92
CA ALA A 216 13.59 12.01 -12.77
C ALA A 216 12.26 11.32 -12.47
N VAL A 217 12.25 10.03 -12.19
CA VAL A 217 11.01 9.28 -11.95
C VAL A 217 10.27 9.78 -10.71
N PRO A 218 10.90 9.97 -9.53
CA PRO A 218 10.22 10.53 -8.36
C PRO A 218 9.65 11.92 -8.60
N GLN A 219 10.35 12.77 -9.34
CA GLN A 219 9.87 14.11 -9.66
C GLN A 219 8.67 14.09 -10.60
N PHE A 220 8.70 13.21 -11.61
CA PHE A 220 7.62 13.11 -12.61
C PHE A 220 6.32 12.59 -12.01
N PHE A 221 6.41 11.70 -11.03
CA PHE A 221 5.25 11.10 -10.35
C PHE A 221 4.95 11.74 -8.99
N SER A 222 5.59 12.86 -8.65
CA SER A 222 5.40 13.59 -7.38
C SER A 222 5.55 12.72 -6.13
N PHE A 223 6.42 11.70 -6.20
CA PHE A 223 6.76 10.91 -5.02
C PHE A 223 7.59 11.77 -4.07
N THR A 224 7.27 11.69 -2.77
CA THR A 224 8.06 12.38 -1.75
C THR A 224 9.46 11.78 -1.68
N ALA A 225 10.41 12.39 -2.37
CA ALA A 225 11.81 12.00 -2.31
C ALA A 225 12.38 12.44 -0.96
N ILE A 226 12.58 11.48 -0.06
CA ILE A 226 13.11 11.71 1.29
C ILE A 226 14.61 12.00 1.26
N ALA A 227 15.33 11.48 0.26
CA ALA A 227 16.76 11.63 0.15
C ALA A 227 17.12 12.91 -0.64
N ARG A 228 18.03 13.69 -0.07
CA ARG A 228 18.64 14.81 -0.78
C ARG A 228 19.35 14.29 -2.02
N HIS A 229 19.31 15.01 -3.12
CA HIS A 229 19.91 14.59 -4.40
C HIS A 229 21.40 14.16 -4.26
N SER A 230 22.14 14.77 -3.32
CA SER A 230 23.51 14.39 -2.98
C SER A 230 23.60 12.98 -2.37
N ASP A 231 22.66 12.61 -1.50
CA ASP A 231 22.70 11.35 -0.76
C ASP A 231 22.35 10.16 -1.68
N LEU A 232 21.49 10.39 -2.68
CA LEU A 232 21.21 9.42 -3.73
C LEU A 232 22.44 9.11 -4.58
N MET A 233 23.26 10.11 -4.89
CA MET A 233 24.53 9.89 -5.60
C MET A 233 25.49 8.99 -4.82
N TYR A 234 25.62 9.18 -3.49
CA TYR A 234 26.44 8.31 -2.64
C TYR A 234 25.92 6.88 -2.57
N LEU A 235 24.62 6.68 -2.69
CA LEU A 235 24.00 5.36 -2.67
C LEU A 235 24.13 4.64 -4.02
N ILE A 236 24.02 5.35 -5.15
CA ILE A 236 24.08 4.77 -6.50
C ILE A 236 25.49 4.33 -6.86
N PHE A 237 26.50 5.11 -6.46
CA PHE A 237 27.89 4.85 -6.81
C PHE A 237 28.39 3.46 -6.39
N PRO A 238 28.30 3.03 -5.11
CA PRO A 238 28.72 1.68 -4.70
C PRO A 238 27.82 0.57 -5.23
N TYR A 239 26.62 0.93 -5.69
CA TYR A 239 25.66 -0.06 -6.19
C TYR A 239 25.92 -0.44 -7.65
N VAL A 240 26.55 0.44 -8.44
CA VAL A 240 26.91 0.21 -9.84
C VAL A 240 28.36 -0.30 -9.97
N MET A 241 29.21 -0.07 -8.95
CA MET A 241 30.57 -0.59 -8.86
C MET A 241 30.62 -2.01 -8.30
#